data_a9cbe70abf84d47d9f5cc262aad08aa3
#
_entry.id   a9cbe70abf84d47d9f5cc262aad08aa3
#
_cell.length_a   1.000
_cell.length_b   1.000
_cell.length_c   1.000
_cell.angle_alpha   90.00
_cell.angle_beta   90.00
_cell.angle_gamma   90.00
#
_symmetry.space_group_name_H-M   'P 1'
#
loop_
_entity.id
_entity.type
_entity.pdbx_description
1 polymer ?
#
loop_
_entity_poly.entity_id
_entity_poly.type
_entity_poly.pdbx_seq_one_letter_code
_entity_poly.pdbx_strand_id
1 'polypeptide(L)'
;MGINIRNGVRAILQPFRILLESVWRRGMLVGISGGLSDVRIVVDGDACPVKSEIADTATRFHVQVIMVSSYDHLIQGSGGVTVVKVDRSDQSADLYVANHIRRGDIVTTNDYGLAALALAKGCEVMSFRGTMYRNDSIDFMLDRRHTSAKERKKGRYGKGPKPFTSEDREVFQHKLTKLLLFLQENE
;
A
#
# COMPACT_ATOMS: atom_id res chain seq x y z
N MET A 1 -14.19 -19.17 -30.18
CA MET A 1 -13.14 -19.74 -29.31
C MET A 1 -12.78 -18.68 -28.25
N GLY A 2 -13.34 -18.78 -27.05
CA GLY A 2 -13.11 -17.83 -25.96
C GLY A 2 -11.94 -18.32 -25.11
N ILE A 3 -10.85 -17.58 -25.12
CA ILE A 3 -9.69 -17.86 -24.26
C ILE A 3 -10.06 -17.47 -22.83
N ASN A 4 -10.12 -18.45 -21.96
CA ASN A 4 -10.49 -18.31 -20.54
C ASN A 4 -9.29 -17.75 -19.75
N ILE A 5 -9.25 -16.41 -19.61
CA ILE A 5 -8.19 -15.65 -18.95
C ILE A 5 -8.08 -16.00 -17.45
N ARG A 6 -9.12 -16.58 -16.83
CA ARG A 6 -9.15 -16.96 -15.41
C ARG A 6 -8.13 -18.03 -15.02
N ASN A 7 -7.71 -18.89 -15.95
CA ASN A 7 -6.74 -19.95 -15.65
C ASN A 7 -5.28 -19.50 -15.77
N GLY A 8 -5.00 -18.41 -16.51
CA GLY A 8 -3.63 -17.93 -16.72
C GLY A 8 -3.01 -17.28 -15.48
N VAL A 9 -3.79 -16.53 -14.72
CA VAL A 9 -3.31 -15.82 -13.50
C VAL A 9 -3.03 -16.80 -12.35
N ARG A 10 -3.86 -17.85 -12.20
CA ARG A 10 -3.62 -18.92 -11.22
C ARG A 10 -2.34 -19.71 -11.50
N ALA A 11 -2.02 -19.94 -12.77
CA ALA A 11 -0.83 -20.70 -13.17
C ALA A 11 0.48 -19.93 -12.92
N ILE A 12 0.44 -18.60 -13.00
CA ILE A 12 1.61 -17.73 -12.75
C ILE A 12 1.89 -17.59 -11.25
N LEU A 13 0.87 -17.68 -10.39
CA LEU A 13 1.01 -17.56 -8.94
C LEU A 13 1.32 -18.87 -8.21
N GLN A 14 1.07 -20.01 -8.84
CA GLN A 14 1.29 -21.36 -8.26
C GLN A 14 2.74 -21.65 -7.85
N PRO A 15 3.78 -21.40 -8.67
CA PRO A 15 5.16 -21.66 -8.28
C PRO A 15 5.64 -20.77 -7.13
N PHE A 16 5.13 -19.52 -7.06
CA PHE A 16 5.46 -18.61 -5.97
C PHE A 16 4.75 -18.96 -4.64
N ARG A 17 3.53 -19.49 -4.71
CA ARG A 17 2.82 -19.99 -3.54
C ARG A 17 3.55 -21.18 -2.92
N ILE A 18 4.06 -22.09 -3.72
CA ILE A 18 4.83 -23.26 -3.26
C ILE A 18 6.19 -22.82 -2.68
N LEU A 19 6.85 -21.83 -3.29
CA LEU A 19 8.11 -21.28 -2.78
C LEU A 19 7.89 -20.56 -1.44
N LEU A 20 6.86 -19.72 -1.32
CA LEU A 20 6.48 -19.06 -0.06
C LEU A 20 6.08 -20.06 1.02
N GLU A 21 5.30 -21.09 0.69
CA GLU A 21 4.92 -22.17 1.63
C GLU A 21 6.13 -23.01 2.03
N SER A 22 7.10 -23.24 1.14
CA SER A 22 8.31 -24.00 1.45
C SER A 22 9.30 -23.21 2.33
N VAL A 23 9.40 -21.90 2.14
CA VAL A 23 10.15 -20.99 3.01
C VAL A 23 9.49 -20.90 4.38
N TRP A 24 8.14 -20.90 4.39
CA TRP A 24 7.33 -20.83 5.60
C TRP A 24 7.41 -22.11 6.46
N ARG A 25 7.40 -23.30 5.83
CA ARG A 25 7.48 -24.60 6.54
C ARG A 25 8.86 -24.90 7.13
N ARG A 26 9.92 -24.27 6.66
CA ARG A 26 11.29 -24.58 7.16
C ARG A 26 11.70 -23.82 8.41
N GLY A 27 10.84 -22.96 8.99
CA GLY A 27 11.21 -22.22 10.21
C GLY A 27 12.49 -21.37 10.05
N MET A 28 12.89 -21.04 8.83
CA MET A 28 14.19 -20.45 8.51
C MET A 28 14.22 -18.92 8.63
N LEU A 29 13.19 -18.34 9.29
CA LEU A 29 13.14 -16.92 9.66
C LEU A 29 13.58 -16.70 11.11
N VAL A 30 14.36 -17.61 11.66
CA VAL A 30 15.05 -17.35 12.93
C VAL A 30 16.42 -16.78 12.61
N GLY A 31 16.54 -15.46 12.69
CA GLY A 31 17.86 -14.82 12.75
C GLY A 31 18.23 -13.84 11.64
N ILE A 32 17.27 -13.23 10.92
CA ILE A 32 17.60 -12.06 10.11
C ILE A 32 17.25 -10.80 10.92
N SER A 33 18.09 -10.52 11.90
CA SER A 33 18.09 -9.27 12.66
C SER A 33 18.98 -8.24 11.96
N GLY A 34 18.64 -7.88 10.74
CA GLY A 34 19.33 -6.84 10.00
C GLY A 34 18.39 -6.27 8.96
N GLY A 35 18.15 -4.99 8.98
CA GLY A 35 17.79 -4.31 7.79
C GLY A 35 16.43 -3.57 7.73
N LEU A 36 15.39 -3.95 8.44
CA LEU A 36 14.09 -3.22 8.42
C LEU A 36 13.79 -2.44 9.71
N SER A 37 14.79 -2.24 10.58
CA SER A 37 14.58 -1.61 11.90
C SER A 37 14.07 -0.17 11.81
N ASP A 38 14.39 0.55 10.76
CA ASP A 38 14.03 1.94 10.53
C ASP A 38 12.89 2.14 9.51
N VAL A 39 12.50 1.09 8.79
CA VAL A 39 11.40 1.13 7.82
C VAL A 39 10.06 1.09 8.55
N ARG A 40 9.16 2.00 8.19
CA ARG A 40 7.79 2.03 8.69
C ARG A 40 6.81 2.01 7.52
N ILE A 41 5.65 1.42 7.73
CA ILE A 41 4.54 1.50 6.78
C ILE A 41 3.56 2.55 7.29
N VAL A 42 3.42 3.66 6.56
CA VAL A 42 2.47 4.73 6.88
C VAL A 42 1.28 4.63 5.95
N VAL A 43 0.10 4.53 6.54
CA VAL A 43 -1.14 4.23 5.82
C VAL A 43 -2.11 5.40 5.93
N ASP A 44 -2.58 5.88 4.77
CA ASP A 44 -3.77 6.72 4.67
C ASP A 44 -5.00 5.83 4.95
N GLY A 45 -5.47 5.88 6.20
CA GLY A 45 -6.34 4.85 6.77
C GLY A 45 -7.83 5.00 6.47
N ASP A 46 -8.32 6.20 6.13
CA ASP A 46 -9.75 6.47 6.02
C ASP A 46 -10.42 5.62 4.95
N ALA A 47 -9.85 5.55 3.78
CA ALA A 47 -10.37 4.77 2.65
C ALA A 47 -9.59 3.47 2.39
N CYS A 48 -8.76 3.01 3.31
CA CYS A 48 -7.90 1.85 3.11
C CYS A 48 -8.69 0.52 3.19
N PRO A 49 -8.83 -0.23 2.08
CA PRO A 49 -9.54 -1.50 2.06
C PRO A 49 -8.64 -2.69 2.46
N VAL A 50 -7.32 -2.50 2.59
CA VAL A 50 -6.30 -3.55 2.79
C VAL A 50 -5.63 -3.47 4.17
N LYS A 51 -6.37 -3.02 5.18
CA LYS A 51 -5.85 -2.83 6.54
C LYS A 51 -5.33 -4.13 7.16
N SER A 52 -6.07 -5.23 7.00
CA SER A 52 -5.69 -6.56 7.47
C SER A 52 -4.43 -7.07 6.78
N GLU A 53 -4.38 -6.95 5.46
CA GLU A 53 -3.24 -7.41 4.65
C GLU A 53 -1.94 -6.65 5.03
N ILE A 54 -2.06 -5.35 5.34
CA ILE A 54 -0.93 -4.54 5.83
C ILE A 54 -0.49 -5.03 7.20
N ALA A 55 -1.42 -5.18 8.15
CA ALA A 55 -1.11 -5.60 9.52
C ALA A 55 -0.46 -7.00 9.55
N ASP A 56 -1.03 -7.95 8.82
CA ASP A 56 -0.52 -9.31 8.73
C ASP A 56 0.88 -9.37 8.11
N THR A 57 1.10 -8.59 7.04
CA THR A 57 2.40 -8.55 6.38
C THR A 57 3.44 -7.87 7.27
N ALA A 58 3.11 -6.72 7.86
CA ALA A 58 4.00 -5.99 8.76
C ALA A 58 4.40 -6.82 9.98
N THR A 59 3.47 -7.58 10.55
CA THR A 59 3.77 -8.49 11.68
C THR A 59 4.80 -9.55 11.30
N ARG A 60 4.71 -10.12 10.10
CA ARG A 60 5.67 -11.13 9.60
C ARG A 60 7.07 -10.58 9.41
N PHE A 61 7.19 -9.32 9.02
CA PHE A 61 8.47 -8.64 8.79
C PHE A 61 8.96 -7.83 9.98
N HIS A 62 8.21 -7.81 11.09
CA HIS A 62 8.49 -7.00 12.28
C HIS A 62 8.60 -5.49 11.98
N VAL A 63 7.83 -5.00 11.00
CA VAL A 63 7.80 -3.60 10.58
C VAL A 63 6.69 -2.86 11.30
N GLN A 64 6.99 -1.65 11.79
CA GLN A 64 6.00 -0.78 12.41
C GLN A 64 4.99 -0.27 11.40
N VAL A 65 3.71 -0.28 11.75
CA VAL A 65 2.63 0.34 10.97
C VAL A 65 2.10 1.57 11.69
N ILE A 66 1.99 2.68 10.99
CA ILE A 66 1.31 3.91 11.44
C ILE A 66 0.08 4.10 10.55
N MET A 67 -1.09 3.86 11.10
CA MET A 67 -2.34 4.05 10.38
C MET A 67 -2.98 5.37 10.79
N VAL A 68 -3.08 6.30 9.86
CA VAL A 68 -3.65 7.63 10.08
C VAL A 68 -5.11 7.62 9.64
N SER A 69 -6.03 7.96 10.54
CA SER A 69 -7.47 7.96 10.25
C SER A 69 -8.16 9.11 10.95
N SER A 70 -9.14 9.72 10.27
CA SER A 70 -9.97 10.79 10.81
C SER A 70 -11.10 10.28 11.73
N TYR A 71 -11.40 8.98 11.74
CA TYR A 71 -12.52 8.39 12.49
C TYR A 71 -12.31 7.01 13.07
N ASP A 72 -13.15 6.73 14.08
CA ASP A 72 -13.40 5.60 14.96
C ASP A 72 -13.55 4.20 14.34
N HIS A 73 -12.92 3.89 13.26
CA HIS A 73 -12.76 2.50 12.86
C HIS A 73 -11.74 1.86 13.80
N LEU A 74 -12.26 1.30 14.91
CA LEU A 74 -11.53 0.48 15.87
C LEU A 74 -10.81 -0.65 15.14
N ILE A 75 -9.59 -0.38 14.73
CA ILE A 75 -8.62 -1.44 14.56
C ILE A 75 -8.03 -1.62 15.96
N GLN A 76 -8.47 -2.67 16.63
CA GLN A 76 -7.77 -3.11 17.83
C GLN A 76 -6.35 -3.44 17.40
N GLY A 77 -5.38 -2.67 17.91
CA GLY A 77 -3.98 -2.83 17.59
C GLY A 77 -3.51 -4.23 17.98
N SER A 78 -3.41 -5.11 17.02
CA SER A 78 -2.62 -6.32 17.13
C SER A 78 -1.17 -5.97 16.81
N GLY A 79 -0.25 -6.34 17.66
CA GLY A 79 1.20 -6.19 17.64
C GLY A 79 1.80 -5.36 16.49
N GLY A 80 2.32 -4.16 16.77
CA GLY A 80 3.06 -3.37 15.81
C GLY A 80 2.27 -2.33 15.00
N VAL A 81 0.93 -2.25 15.15
CA VAL A 81 0.10 -1.23 14.49
C VAL A 81 -0.24 -0.11 15.44
N THR A 82 0.22 1.11 15.14
CA THR A 82 -0.14 2.34 15.85
C THR A 82 -1.23 3.07 15.05
N VAL A 83 -2.38 3.32 15.67
CA VAL A 83 -3.44 4.12 15.05
C VAL A 83 -3.34 5.55 15.52
N VAL A 84 -3.17 6.48 14.60
CA VAL A 84 -3.16 7.92 14.87
C VAL A 84 -4.50 8.50 14.43
N LYS A 85 -5.20 9.12 15.38
CA LYS A 85 -6.46 9.82 15.12
C LYS A 85 -6.18 11.29 14.83
N VAL A 86 -6.73 11.80 13.74
CA VAL A 86 -6.64 13.20 13.34
C VAL A 86 -8.04 13.82 13.24
N ASP A 87 -8.13 15.15 13.30
CA ASP A 87 -9.41 15.86 13.21
C ASP A 87 -10.09 15.66 11.85
N ARG A 88 -11.42 15.94 11.82
CA ARG A 88 -12.30 15.70 10.66
C ARG A 88 -12.10 16.62 9.46
N SER A 89 -11.11 17.49 9.43
CA SER A 89 -10.89 18.32 8.25
C SER A 89 -10.40 17.47 7.06
N ASP A 90 -10.90 17.72 5.86
CA ASP A 90 -10.65 16.95 4.63
C ASP A 90 -9.16 16.77 4.25
N GLN A 91 -8.26 17.45 4.94
CA GLN A 91 -6.82 17.40 4.69
C GLN A 91 -5.98 17.02 5.91
N SER A 92 -6.59 16.74 7.07
CA SER A 92 -5.82 16.52 8.30
C SER A 92 -5.03 15.22 8.25
N ALA A 93 -5.57 14.16 7.65
CA ALA A 93 -4.89 12.88 7.50
C ALA A 93 -3.70 13.00 6.53
N ASP A 94 -3.92 13.58 5.35
CA ASP A 94 -2.86 13.80 4.35
C ASP A 94 -1.74 14.69 4.91
N LEU A 95 -2.11 15.78 5.58
CA LEU A 95 -1.16 16.72 6.20
C LEU A 95 -0.38 16.04 7.34
N TYR A 96 -1.05 15.24 8.16
CA TYR A 96 -0.38 14.47 9.20
C TYR A 96 0.62 13.50 8.59
N VAL A 97 0.21 12.70 7.61
CA VAL A 97 1.09 11.76 6.90
C VAL A 97 2.26 12.53 6.30
N ALA A 98 1.99 13.59 5.51
CA ALA A 98 3.03 14.39 4.86
C ALA A 98 4.07 14.95 5.84
N ASN A 99 3.67 15.32 7.06
CA ASN A 99 4.57 15.87 8.08
C ASN A 99 5.37 14.82 8.85
N HIS A 100 4.88 13.57 8.94
CA HIS A 100 5.48 12.53 9.79
C HIS A 100 6.22 11.43 9.05
N ILE A 101 6.07 11.34 7.71
CA ILE A 101 6.84 10.42 6.88
C ILE A 101 8.30 10.85 6.78
N ARG A 102 9.18 9.86 6.68
CA ARG A 102 10.62 10.02 6.55
C ARG A 102 11.13 9.30 5.31
N ARG A 103 12.30 9.66 4.84
CA ARG A 103 12.99 8.94 3.78
C ARG A 103 13.10 7.46 4.16
N GLY A 104 12.77 6.57 3.22
CA GLY A 104 12.79 5.13 3.42
C GLY A 104 11.48 4.53 3.97
N ASP A 105 10.52 5.35 4.43
CA ASP A 105 9.19 4.84 4.79
C ASP A 105 8.45 4.31 3.55
N ILE A 106 7.57 3.33 3.78
CA ILE A 106 6.60 2.87 2.79
C ILE A 106 5.28 3.59 3.05
N VAL A 107 4.77 4.32 2.05
CA VAL A 107 3.48 5.01 2.15
C VAL A 107 2.45 4.31 1.29
N THR A 108 1.28 4.00 1.86
CA THR A 108 0.16 3.41 1.12
C THR A 108 -1.01 4.38 1.07
N THR A 109 -1.34 4.84 -0.13
CA THR A 109 -2.44 5.78 -0.39
C THR A 109 -2.96 5.67 -1.82
N ASN A 110 -4.21 6.07 -2.06
CA ASN A 110 -4.78 6.29 -3.38
C ASN A 110 -4.82 7.78 -3.77
N ASP A 111 -4.39 8.67 -2.87
CA ASP A 111 -4.29 10.10 -3.19
C ASP A 111 -2.98 10.41 -3.92
N TYR A 112 -3.07 10.90 -5.16
CA TYR A 112 -1.90 11.24 -5.97
C TYR A 112 -1.11 12.43 -5.42
N GLY A 113 -1.79 13.36 -4.74
CA GLY A 113 -1.14 14.52 -4.11
C GLY A 113 -0.24 14.07 -2.95
N LEU A 114 -0.80 13.25 -2.05
CA LEU A 114 -0.03 12.66 -0.96
C LEU A 114 1.09 11.75 -1.49
N ALA A 115 0.82 10.97 -2.55
CA ALA A 115 1.82 10.13 -3.20
C ALA A 115 3.00 10.95 -3.74
N ALA A 116 2.72 12.07 -4.41
CA ALA A 116 3.77 12.96 -4.92
C ALA A 116 4.63 13.57 -3.79
N LEU A 117 3.99 14.01 -2.70
CA LEU A 117 4.71 14.52 -1.52
C LEU A 117 5.59 13.44 -0.88
N ALA A 118 5.08 12.22 -0.76
CA ALA A 118 5.84 11.10 -0.20
C ALA A 118 7.03 10.71 -1.07
N LEU A 119 6.85 10.64 -2.40
CA LEU A 119 7.95 10.42 -3.35
C LEU A 119 9.02 11.49 -3.26
N ALA A 120 8.63 12.78 -3.16
CA ALA A 120 9.56 13.88 -3.01
C ALA A 120 10.39 13.81 -1.71
N LYS A 121 9.85 13.16 -0.67
CA LYS A 121 10.57 12.88 0.58
C LYS A 121 11.44 11.61 0.53
N GLY A 122 11.45 10.88 -0.58
CA GLY A 122 12.22 9.66 -0.75
C GLY A 122 11.59 8.44 -0.10
N CYS A 123 10.26 8.41 0.00
CA CYS A 123 9.51 7.23 0.42
C CYS A 123 9.24 6.29 -0.76
N GLU A 124 9.07 5.01 -0.47
CA GLU A 124 8.43 4.08 -1.39
C GLU A 124 6.91 4.24 -1.31
N VAL A 125 6.22 4.41 -2.43
CA VAL A 125 4.78 4.72 -2.41
C VAL A 125 3.98 3.72 -3.23
N MET A 126 2.93 3.17 -2.63
CA MET A 126 2.08 2.14 -3.23
C MET A 126 0.59 2.48 -3.10
N SER A 127 -0.17 2.23 -4.15
CA SER A 127 -1.64 2.29 -4.10
C SER A 127 -2.22 1.06 -3.38
N PHE A 128 -3.47 1.14 -2.91
CA PHE A 128 -4.17 -0.02 -2.32
C PHE A 128 -4.41 -1.19 -3.30
N ARG A 129 -4.12 -1.02 -4.59
CA ARG A 129 -4.13 -2.10 -5.59
C ARG A 129 -2.72 -2.63 -5.92
N GLY A 130 -1.72 -2.25 -5.12
CA GLY A 130 -0.34 -2.71 -5.31
C GLY A 130 0.40 -2.05 -6.48
N THR A 131 -0.09 -0.93 -7.02
CA THR A 131 0.65 -0.18 -8.03
C THR A 131 1.67 0.71 -7.34
N MET A 132 2.95 0.57 -7.67
CA MET A 132 3.99 1.47 -7.21
C MET A 132 3.89 2.81 -7.94
N TYR A 133 3.88 3.90 -7.20
CA TYR A 133 4.03 5.24 -7.75
C TYR A 133 5.51 5.53 -7.97
N ARG A 134 5.82 6.33 -9.01
CA ARG A 134 7.17 6.70 -9.39
C ARG A 134 7.23 8.16 -9.78
N ASN A 135 8.39 8.79 -9.59
CA ASN A 135 8.59 10.21 -9.93
C ASN A 135 8.37 10.52 -11.41
N ASP A 136 8.65 9.56 -12.30
CA ASP A 136 8.47 9.71 -13.74
C ASP A 136 7.02 9.68 -14.23
N SER A 137 6.11 9.13 -13.42
CA SER A 137 4.71 8.91 -13.79
C SER A 137 3.70 9.67 -12.93
N ILE A 138 4.10 10.16 -11.77
CA ILE A 138 3.18 10.80 -10.83
C ILE A 138 2.58 12.10 -11.38
N ASP A 139 3.35 12.90 -12.09
CA ASP A 139 2.88 14.16 -12.68
C ASP A 139 1.80 13.90 -13.71
N PHE A 140 1.98 12.89 -14.56
CA PHE A 140 0.93 12.47 -15.51
C PHE A 140 -0.36 12.01 -14.81
N MET A 141 -0.25 11.31 -13.68
CA MET A 141 -1.41 10.88 -12.90
C MET A 141 -2.14 12.07 -12.26
N LEU A 142 -1.41 13.07 -11.76
CA LEU A 142 -1.94 14.33 -11.23
C LEU A 142 -2.68 15.12 -12.32
N ASP A 143 -2.09 15.29 -13.48
CA ASP A 143 -2.70 15.98 -14.63
C ASP A 143 -3.98 15.29 -15.10
N ARG A 144 -3.94 13.96 -15.18
CA ARG A 144 -5.12 13.16 -15.53
C ARG A 144 -6.25 13.33 -14.50
N ARG A 145 -5.93 13.35 -13.19
CA ARG A 145 -6.90 13.62 -12.11
C ARG A 145 -7.51 15.03 -12.28
N HIS A 146 -6.66 16.03 -12.50
CA HIS A 146 -7.10 17.42 -12.71
C HIS A 146 -8.03 17.56 -13.92
N THR A 147 -7.67 16.96 -15.04
CA THR A 147 -8.50 16.95 -16.27
C THR A 147 -9.83 16.26 -16.02
N SER A 148 -9.83 15.10 -15.36
CA SER A 148 -11.06 14.38 -15.01
C SER A 148 -11.95 15.19 -14.06
N ALA A 149 -11.38 15.95 -13.13
CA ALA A 149 -12.13 16.83 -12.25
C ALA A 149 -12.78 18.01 -13.00
N LYS A 150 -12.06 18.59 -13.97
CA LYS A 150 -12.62 19.64 -14.86
C LYS A 150 -13.79 19.11 -15.68
N GLU A 151 -13.68 17.91 -16.24
CA GLU A 151 -14.75 17.31 -17.03
C GLU A 151 -15.98 16.99 -16.17
N ARG A 152 -15.81 16.50 -14.93
CA ARG A 152 -16.92 16.31 -13.98
C ARG A 152 -17.64 17.63 -13.66
N LYS A 153 -16.92 18.74 -13.50
CA LYS A 153 -17.55 20.08 -13.31
C LYS A 153 -18.40 20.52 -14.50
N LYS A 154 -18.11 20.00 -15.70
CA LYS A 154 -18.92 20.22 -16.93
C LYS A 154 -20.04 19.19 -17.12
N GLY A 155 -20.30 18.34 -16.09
CA GLY A 155 -21.33 17.29 -16.16
C GLY A 155 -20.91 16.04 -16.96
N ARG A 156 -19.64 15.93 -17.35
CA ARG A 156 -19.12 14.77 -18.08
C ARG A 156 -18.50 13.77 -17.12
N TYR A 157 -19.19 12.67 -16.88
CA TYR A 157 -18.75 11.63 -15.97
C TYR A 157 -18.18 10.44 -16.76
N GLY A 158 -16.93 10.06 -16.49
CA GLY A 158 -16.36 8.81 -16.97
C GLY A 158 -16.83 7.61 -16.12
N LYS A 159 -16.45 6.39 -16.53
CA LYS A 159 -16.66 5.21 -15.69
C LYS A 159 -15.88 5.39 -14.39
N GLY A 160 -16.56 5.18 -13.25
CA GLY A 160 -15.95 5.17 -11.95
C GLY A 160 -14.88 4.03 -11.81
N PRO A 161 -14.10 4.03 -10.72
CA PRO A 161 -13.18 2.95 -10.46
C PRO A 161 -13.93 1.62 -10.33
N LYS A 162 -13.29 0.52 -10.77
CA LYS A 162 -13.85 -0.82 -10.59
C LYS A 162 -13.99 -1.14 -9.09
N PRO A 163 -15.00 -1.90 -8.67
CA PRO A 163 -15.11 -2.39 -7.31
C PRO A 163 -13.83 -3.07 -6.85
N PHE A 164 -13.52 -2.95 -5.57
CA PHE A 164 -12.36 -3.58 -4.95
C PHE A 164 -12.68 -5.07 -4.70
N THR A 165 -11.79 -5.97 -5.13
CA THR A 165 -12.02 -7.42 -5.10
C THR A 165 -11.05 -8.13 -4.14
N SER A 166 -11.30 -9.42 -3.86
CA SER A 166 -10.38 -10.28 -3.13
C SER A 166 -9.04 -10.46 -3.88
N GLU A 167 -9.09 -10.51 -5.21
CA GLU A 167 -7.89 -10.58 -6.05
C GLU A 167 -7.02 -9.31 -5.89
N ASP A 168 -7.64 -8.13 -5.80
CA ASP A 168 -6.91 -6.89 -5.53
C ASP A 168 -6.18 -6.94 -4.18
N ARG A 169 -6.76 -7.58 -3.13
CA ARG A 169 -6.14 -7.78 -1.82
C ARG A 169 -4.91 -8.68 -1.91
N GLU A 170 -5.05 -9.81 -2.59
CA GLU A 170 -3.96 -10.77 -2.80
C GLU A 170 -2.79 -10.12 -3.57
N VAL A 171 -3.11 -9.37 -4.64
CA VAL A 171 -2.12 -8.63 -5.42
C VAL A 171 -1.40 -7.60 -4.56
N PHE A 172 -2.15 -6.82 -3.77
CA PHE A 172 -1.57 -5.84 -2.86
C PHE A 172 -0.62 -6.51 -1.87
N GLN A 173 -1.09 -7.55 -1.16
CA GLN A 173 -0.29 -8.25 -0.17
C GLN A 173 0.99 -8.86 -0.75
N HIS A 174 0.89 -9.45 -1.94
CA HIS A 174 2.05 -9.97 -2.67
C HIS A 174 3.07 -8.87 -2.99
N LYS A 175 2.60 -7.71 -3.49
CA LYS A 175 3.46 -6.59 -3.84
C LYS A 175 4.14 -5.97 -2.61
N LEU A 176 3.40 -5.80 -1.51
CA LEU A 176 3.96 -5.30 -0.26
C LEU A 176 5.02 -6.26 0.28
N THR A 177 4.74 -7.56 0.28
CA THR A 177 5.70 -8.60 0.68
C THR A 177 6.98 -8.52 -0.17
N LYS A 178 6.83 -8.41 -1.50
CA LYS A 178 7.98 -8.32 -2.41
C LYS A 178 8.81 -7.05 -2.16
N LEU A 179 8.15 -5.91 -1.88
CA LEU A 179 8.83 -4.66 -1.55
C LEU A 179 9.64 -4.79 -0.26
N LEU A 180 9.06 -5.37 0.79
CA LEU A 180 9.76 -5.57 2.06
C LEU A 180 10.96 -6.52 1.93
N LEU A 181 10.81 -7.61 1.17
CA LEU A 181 11.95 -8.51 0.87
C LEU A 181 13.06 -7.77 0.12
N PHE A 182 12.71 -6.98 -0.88
CA PHE A 182 13.68 -6.19 -1.64
C PHE A 182 14.42 -5.18 -0.76
N LEU A 183 13.72 -4.48 0.13
CA LEU A 183 14.36 -3.53 1.07
C LEU A 183 15.28 -4.26 2.04
N GLN A 184 14.88 -5.43 2.53
CA GLN A 184 15.69 -6.25 3.44
C GLN A 184 16.98 -6.77 2.80
N GLU A 185 16.97 -7.03 1.49
CA GLU A 185 18.15 -7.52 0.75
C GLU A 185 19.14 -6.40 0.37
N ASN A 186 18.70 -5.13 0.38
CA ASN A 186 19.49 -3.99 -0.12
C ASN A 186 19.92 -2.99 0.97
N GLU A 187 19.75 -3.31 2.24
CA GLU A 187 20.37 -2.60 3.36
C GLU A 187 21.73 -3.22 3.69
#